data_17ab2afc5cf35c58098eff212f38a05d
#
_entry.id   17ab2afc5cf35c58098eff212f38a05d
#
_cell.length_a   1.000
_cell.length_b   1.000
_cell.length_c   1.000
_cell.angle_alpha   90.00
_cell.angle_beta   90.00
_cell.angle_gamma   90.00
#
_symmetry.space_group_name_H-M   'P 1'
#
loop_
_entity.id
_entity.type
_entity.pdbx_description
1 polymer ?
#
loop_
_entity_poly.entity_id
_entity_poly.type
_entity_poly.pdbx_seq_one_letter_code
_entity_poly.pdbx_strand_id
1 'polypeptide(L)'
;KKNKSVIPLVLITCSIGVSFALSILAPGNAIRQEAVGGSHGVIKSIICSFAYGGYSIASSTLAPVLILFIMLIPLLYRIAKRSSLSFKHPVLVLLFTFCLFCSQGTPVFYAQGLRMPYRMMNIINFSYYIFMIFNLVYMLGYIGKKYGDSLVLCKFARFFEMKHERFVFIMSCTIIFAISCVGLC
;
A
#
# COMPACT_ATOMS: atom_id res chain seq x y z
N LYS A 1 -3.34 -1.45 34.25
CA LYS A 1 -4.03 -1.32 32.93
C LYS A 1 -4.14 0.17 32.61
N LYS A 2 -3.34 0.66 31.70
CA LYS A 2 -3.40 2.05 31.22
C LYS A 2 -4.73 2.17 30.45
N ASN A 3 -5.72 2.89 30.99
CA ASN A 3 -6.94 3.24 30.27
C ASN A 3 -6.51 4.07 29.05
N LYS A 4 -6.44 3.43 27.89
CA LYS A 4 -6.22 4.15 26.64
C LYS A 4 -7.50 4.96 26.40
N SER A 5 -7.39 6.27 26.50
CA SER A 5 -8.48 7.18 26.20
C SER A 5 -9.00 6.89 24.78
N VAL A 6 -10.27 6.55 24.66
CA VAL A 6 -10.93 6.29 23.36
C VAL A 6 -11.26 7.61 22.64
N ILE A 7 -11.21 8.72 23.38
CA ILE A 7 -11.54 10.06 22.91
C ILE A 7 -10.76 10.46 21.64
N PRO A 8 -9.40 10.33 21.58
CA PRO A 8 -8.68 10.72 20.36
C PRO A 8 -9.06 9.86 19.15
N LEU A 9 -9.38 8.56 19.37
CA LEU A 9 -9.82 7.70 18.28
C LEU A 9 -11.17 8.17 17.70
N VAL A 10 -12.11 8.47 18.57
CA VAL A 10 -13.43 8.97 18.18
C VAL A 10 -13.31 10.32 17.46
N LEU A 11 -12.50 11.26 17.98
CA LEU A 11 -12.27 12.56 17.34
C LEU A 11 -11.67 12.40 15.93
N ILE A 12 -10.66 11.54 15.76
CA ILE A 12 -10.06 11.28 14.45
C ILE A 12 -11.09 10.68 13.50
N THR A 13 -11.87 9.69 13.95
CA THR A 13 -12.89 9.05 13.11
C THR A 13 -13.98 10.04 12.69
N CYS A 14 -14.46 10.86 13.63
CA CYS A 14 -15.44 11.92 13.33
C CYS A 14 -14.87 12.96 12.36
N SER A 15 -13.64 13.41 12.55
CA SER A 15 -12.97 14.36 11.66
C SER A 15 -12.85 13.82 10.23
N ILE A 16 -12.46 12.56 10.08
CA ILE A 16 -12.39 11.88 8.78
C ILE A 16 -13.78 11.79 8.15
N GLY A 17 -14.81 11.41 8.93
CA GLY A 17 -16.18 11.33 8.45
C GLY A 17 -16.74 12.67 7.96
N VAL A 18 -16.51 13.74 8.70
CA VAL A 18 -16.92 15.10 8.32
C VAL A 18 -16.17 15.55 7.06
N SER A 19 -14.86 15.36 6.99
CA SER A 19 -14.06 15.71 5.81
C SER A 19 -14.50 14.95 4.57
N PHE A 20 -14.85 13.67 4.72
CA PHE A 20 -15.39 12.87 3.63
C PHE A 20 -16.76 13.36 3.17
N ALA A 21 -17.67 13.67 4.08
CA ALA A 21 -18.99 14.21 3.77
C ALA A 21 -18.88 15.56 3.02
N LEU A 22 -18.03 16.46 3.51
CA LEU A 22 -17.76 17.75 2.85
C LEU A 22 -17.18 17.57 1.44
N SER A 23 -16.29 16.59 1.27
CA SER A 23 -15.71 16.27 -0.03
C SER A 23 -16.76 15.77 -1.04
N ILE A 24 -17.72 14.95 -0.60
CA ILE A 24 -18.81 14.45 -1.47
C ILE A 24 -19.77 15.57 -1.83
N LEU A 25 -20.13 16.42 -0.86
CA LEU A 25 -21.09 17.50 -1.03
C LEU A 25 -20.51 18.73 -1.74
N ALA A 26 -19.22 18.74 -2.07
CA ALA A 26 -18.58 19.86 -2.75
C ALA A 26 -19.24 20.12 -4.11
N PRO A 27 -19.72 21.36 -4.37
CA PRO A 27 -20.48 21.70 -5.59
C PRO A 27 -19.67 21.49 -6.87
N GLY A 28 -18.34 21.52 -6.80
CA GLY A 28 -17.45 21.20 -7.91
C GLY A 28 -17.56 19.75 -8.41
N ASN A 29 -18.09 18.82 -7.62
CA ASN A 29 -18.31 17.45 -8.07
C ASN A 29 -19.48 17.36 -9.06
N ALA A 30 -20.56 18.09 -8.82
CA ALA A 30 -21.70 18.13 -9.74
C ALA A 30 -21.31 18.70 -11.10
N ILE A 31 -20.57 19.82 -11.12
CA ILE A 31 -20.07 20.45 -12.36
C ILE A 31 -19.15 19.48 -13.14
N ARG A 32 -18.30 18.74 -12.45
CA ARG A 32 -17.43 17.76 -13.09
C ARG A 32 -18.19 16.56 -13.64
N GLN A 33 -19.22 16.10 -12.94
CA GLN A 33 -20.08 15.00 -13.39
C GLN A 33 -20.84 15.37 -14.66
N GLU A 34 -21.35 16.59 -14.74
CA GLU A 34 -22.01 17.10 -15.95
C GLU A 34 -21.03 17.24 -17.12
N ALA A 35 -19.83 17.76 -16.88
CA ALA A 35 -18.81 17.95 -17.90
C ALA A 35 -18.30 16.64 -18.52
N VAL A 36 -18.36 15.53 -17.79
CA VAL A 36 -17.87 14.20 -18.23
C VAL A 36 -18.98 13.32 -18.83
N GLY A 37 -20.23 13.83 -18.87
CA GLY A 37 -21.34 13.11 -19.52
C GLY A 37 -22.01 12.04 -18.67
N GLY A 38 -21.93 12.15 -17.36
CA GLY A 38 -22.64 11.32 -16.41
C GLY A 38 -21.76 10.70 -15.32
N SER A 39 -22.24 10.71 -14.09
CA SER A 39 -21.60 10.02 -12.99
C SER A 39 -21.94 8.54 -13.02
N HIS A 40 -20.96 7.73 -12.71
CA HIS A 40 -21.24 6.35 -12.35
C HIS A 40 -21.89 6.33 -10.96
N GLY A 41 -22.99 5.58 -10.79
CA GLY A 41 -23.57 5.37 -9.47
C GLY A 41 -22.53 4.81 -8.50
N VAL A 42 -22.70 5.05 -7.19
CA VAL A 42 -21.77 4.67 -6.12
C VAL A 42 -21.31 3.22 -6.24
N ILE A 43 -22.23 2.29 -6.45
CA ILE A 43 -21.93 0.84 -6.56
C ILE A 43 -21.01 0.57 -7.73
N LYS A 44 -21.29 1.15 -8.90
CA LYS A 44 -20.46 0.97 -10.10
C LYS A 44 -19.04 1.54 -9.89
N SER A 45 -18.94 2.69 -9.22
CA SER A 45 -17.66 3.31 -8.88
C SER A 45 -16.81 2.44 -7.95
N ILE A 46 -17.44 1.79 -6.98
CA ILE A 46 -16.77 0.83 -6.10
C ILE A 46 -16.24 -0.37 -6.91
N ILE A 47 -17.08 -0.98 -7.74
CA ILE A 47 -16.69 -2.14 -8.57
C ILE A 47 -15.52 -1.76 -9.50
N CYS A 48 -15.62 -0.62 -10.19
CA CYS A 48 -14.55 -0.12 -11.05
C CYS A 48 -13.25 0.14 -10.28
N SER A 49 -13.36 0.66 -9.05
CA SER A 49 -12.21 0.90 -8.18
C SER A 49 -11.49 -0.39 -7.79
N PHE A 50 -12.22 -1.44 -7.45
CA PHE A 50 -11.65 -2.75 -7.15
C PHE A 50 -11.02 -3.40 -8.38
N ALA A 51 -11.69 -3.34 -9.53
CA ALA A 51 -11.16 -3.85 -10.79
C ALA A 51 -9.87 -3.12 -11.19
N TYR A 52 -9.86 -1.78 -11.08
CA TYR A 52 -8.69 -0.97 -11.36
C TYR A 52 -7.56 -1.23 -10.37
N GLY A 53 -7.87 -1.37 -9.07
CA GLY A 53 -6.89 -1.73 -8.04
C GLY A 53 -6.19 -3.06 -8.34
N GLY A 54 -6.95 -4.08 -8.70
CA GLY A 54 -6.40 -5.38 -9.13
C GLY A 54 -5.53 -5.26 -10.38
N TYR A 55 -5.98 -4.54 -11.39
CA TYR A 55 -5.20 -4.24 -12.59
C TYR A 55 -3.91 -3.47 -12.26
N SER A 56 -3.98 -2.45 -11.42
CA SER A 56 -2.83 -1.64 -11.00
C SER A 56 -1.77 -2.48 -10.28
N ILE A 57 -2.18 -3.39 -9.39
CA ILE A 57 -1.26 -4.32 -8.74
C ILE A 57 -0.57 -5.21 -9.78
N ALA A 58 -1.34 -5.79 -10.71
CA ALA A 58 -0.79 -6.68 -11.73
C ALA A 58 0.19 -5.94 -12.66
N SER A 59 -0.14 -4.73 -13.09
CA SER A 59 0.69 -3.92 -13.97
C SER A 59 1.92 -3.33 -13.29
N SER A 60 1.83 -2.99 -12.00
CA SER A 60 2.95 -2.45 -11.22
C SER A 60 3.90 -3.52 -10.71
N THR A 61 3.47 -4.80 -10.67
CA THR A 61 4.28 -5.94 -10.22
C THR A 61 5.14 -6.47 -11.37
N LEU A 62 5.98 -5.62 -11.94
CA LEU A 62 6.94 -6.00 -12.96
C LEU A 62 8.15 -6.72 -12.35
N ALA A 63 8.88 -7.49 -13.18
CA ALA A 63 10.06 -8.24 -12.73
C ALA A 63 11.09 -7.40 -11.95
N PRO A 64 11.45 -6.17 -12.34
CA PRO A 64 12.37 -5.32 -11.57
C PRO A 64 11.87 -5.01 -10.17
N VAL A 65 10.56 -4.75 -10.03
CA VAL A 65 9.92 -4.45 -8.74
C VAL A 65 9.91 -5.68 -7.83
N LEU A 66 9.66 -6.86 -8.39
CA LEU A 66 9.75 -8.13 -7.63
C LEU A 66 11.18 -8.36 -7.11
N ILE A 67 12.19 -8.16 -7.95
CA ILE A 67 13.59 -8.29 -7.55
C ILE A 67 13.90 -7.32 -6.40
N LEU A 68 13.44 -6.06 -6.50
CA LEU A 68 13.58 -5.07 -5.44
C LEU A 68 12.96 -5.54 -4.12
N PHE A 69 11.73 -6.05 -4.15
CA PHE A 69 11.07 -6.56 -2.95
C PHE A 69 11.79 -7.78 -2.35
N ILE A 70 12.29 -8.69 -3.19
CA ILE A 70 13.08 -9.85 -2.73
C ILE A 70 14.36 -9.37 -2.04
N MET A 71 15.04 -8.39 -2.60
CA MET A 71 16.24 -7.78 -2.01
C MET A 71 15.96 -7.07 -0.68
N LEU A 72 14.74 -6.51 -0.51
CA LEU A 72 14.32 -5.85 0.72
C LEU A 72 13.96 -6.83 1.85
N ILE A 73 13.66 -8.10 1.55
CA ILE A 73 13.23 -9.10 2.55
C ILE A 73 14.13 -9.14 3.80
N PRO A 74 15.47 -9.25 3.69
CA PRO A 74 16.31 -9.33 4.89
C PRO A 74 16.28 -8.09 5.76
N LEU A 75 16.19 -6.91 5.15
CA LEU A 75 16.04 -5.64 5.87
C LEU A 75 14.69 -5.57 6.59
N LEU A 76 13.60 -5.88 5.88
CA LEU A 76 12.26 -5.86 6.42
C LEU A 76 12.06 -6.89 7.52
N TYR A 77 12.69 -8.06 7.40
CA TYR A 77 12.68 -9.08 8.46
C TYR A 77 13.35 -8.58 9.75
N ARG A 78 14.49 -7.86 9.65
CA ARG A 78 15.13 -7.25 10.83
C ARG A 78 14.23 -6.21 11.49
N ILE A 79 13.56 -5.36 10.69
CA ILE A 79 12.59 -4.38 11.19
C ILE A 79 11.44 -5.08 11.90
N ALA A 80 10.87 -6.12 11.27
CA ALA A 80 9.78 -6.89 11.85
C ALA A 80 10.18 -7.58 13.16
N LYS A 81 11.39 -8.15 13.25
CA LYS A 81 11.91 -8.80 14.46
C LYS A 81 12.12 -7.83 15.63
N ARG A 82 12.53 -6.59 15.34
CA ARG A 82 12.70 -5.54 16.36
C ARG A 82 11.40 -4.88 16.78
N SER A 83 10.35 -5.05 15.99
CA SER A 83 9.05 -4.45 16.26
C SER A 83 8.34 -5.15 17.44
N SER A 84 7.74 -4.34 18.33
CA SER A 84 6.87 -4.81 19.41
C SER A 84 5.46 -5.19 18.96
N LEU A 85 5.16 -5.12 17.66
CA LEU A 85 3.85 -5.42 17.11
C LEU A 85 3.48 -6.89 17.26
N SER A 86 2.21 -7.14 17.58
CA SER A 86 1.66 -8.49 17.58
C SER A 86 1.11 -8.84 16.20
N PHE A 87 1.81 -9.70 15.47
CA PHE A 87 1.42 -10.16 14.13
C PHE A 87 0.46 -11.37 14.24
N LYS A 88 -0.84 -11.16 14.52
CA LYS A 88 -1.79 -12.26 14.81
C LYS A 88 -2.60 -12.73 13.61
N HIS A 89 -3.06 -11.81 12.76
CA HIS A 89 -4.02 -12.08 11.68
C HIS A 89 -3.52 -11.58 10.32
N PRO A 90 -2.54 -12.27 9.67
CA PRO A 90 -1.91 -11.77 8.45
C PRO A 90 -2.89 -11.66 7.28
N VAL A 91 -3.81 -12.62 7.14
CA VAL A 91 -4.82 -12.62 6.06
C VAL A 91 -5.78 -11.44 6.20
N LEU A 92 -6.22 -11.14 7.43
CA LEU A 92 -7.12 -10.03 7.68
C LEU A 92 -6.45 -8.69 7.36
N VAL A 93 -5.18 -8.53 7.73
CA VAL A 93 -4.42 -7.31 7.44
C VAL A 93 -4.18 -7.15 5.94
N LEU A 94 -3.86 -8.23 5.25
CA LEU A 94 -3.69 -8.22 3.79
C LEU A 94 -5.00 -7.84 3.08
N LEU A 95 -6.12 -8.41 3.50
CA LEU A 95 -7.43 -8.07 2.95
C LEU A 95 -7.79 -6.60 3.22
N PHE A 96 -7.56 -6.14 4.44
CA PHE A 96 -7.83 -4.75 4.83
C PHE A 96 -7.00 -3.75 4.03
N THR A 97 -5.69 -4.00 3.88
CA THR A 97 -4.81 -3.13 3.09
C THR A 97 -5.16 -3.16 1.60
N PHE A 98 -5.58 -4.31 1.07
CA PHE A 98 -6.09 -4.41 -0.29
C PHE A 98 -7.37 -3.58 -0.48
N CYS A 99 -8.33 -3.67 0.44
CA CYS A 99 -9.53 -2.84 0.39
C CYS A 99 -9.21 -1.35 0.48
N LEU A 100 -8.28 -0.95 1.37
CA LEU A 100 -7.83 0.44 1.47
C LEU A 100 -7.16 0.92 0.18
N PHE A 101 -6.33 0.09 -0.42
CA PHE A 101 -5.68 0.41 -1.69
C PHE A 101 -6.72 0.62 -2.81
N CYS A 102 -7.66 -0.31 -2.95
CA CYS A 102 -8.71 -0.22 -3.96
C CYS A 102 -9.63 0.99 -3.72
N SER A 103 -9.95 1.33 -2.47
CA SER A 103 -10.86 2.43 -2.15
C SER A 103 -10.37 3.81 -2.60
N GLN A 104 -9.07 3.99 -2.81
CA GLN A 104 -8.48 5.25 -3.29
C GLN A 104 -9.02 5.69 -4.67
N GLY A 105 -9.37 4.73 -5.52
CA GLY A 105 -9.94 4.99 -6.84
C GLY A 105 -11.41 5.41 -6.80
N THR A 106 -12.16 5.04 -5.76
CA THR A 106 -13.62 5.23 -5.69
C THR A 106 -14.07 6.68 -5.89
N PRO A 107 -13.48 7.69 -5.24
CA PRO A 107 -13.88 9.08 -5.44
C PRO A 107 -13.66 9.56 -6.88
N VAL A 108 -12.61 9.08 -7.53
CA VAL A 108 -12.27 9.45 -8.90
C VAL A 108 -13.26 8.86 -9.88
N PHE A 109 -13.58 7.56 -9.75
CA PHE A 109 -14.58 6.92 -10.59
C PHE A 109 -15.97 7.48 -10.38
N TYR A 110 -16.30 7.90 -9.16
CA TYR A 110 -17.56 8.58 -8.86
C TYR A 110 -17.63 9.96 -9.50
N ALA A 111 -16.57 10.76 -9.44
CA ALA A 111 -16.57 12.13 -9.93
C ALA A 111 -16.30 12.27 -11.43
N GLN A 112 -15.51 11.36 -12.05
CA GLN A 112 -15.01 11.50 -13.41
C GLN A 112 -15.33 10.32 -14.34
N GLY A 113 -16.08 9.34 -13.86
CA GLY A 113 -16.39 8.14 -14.64
C GLY A 113 -15.17 7.21 -14.81
N LEU A 114 -14.98 6.67 -16.03
CA LEU A 114 -13.98 5.60 -16.29
C LEU A 114 -12.54 6.09 -16.49
N ARG A 115 -12.30 7.39 -16.59
CA ARG A 115 -10.95 7.92 -16.83
C ARG A 115 -10.24 8.28 -15.52
N MET A 116 -9.13 7.59 -15.26
CA MET A 116 -8.24 7.91 -14.15
C MET A 116 -7.24 8.98 -14.59
N PRO A 117 -7.19 10.18 -13.96
CA PRO A 117 -6.19 11.19 -14.28
C PRO A 117 -4.76 10.72 -13.97
N TYR A 118 -3.79 11.09 -14.79
CA TYR A 118 -2.37 10.71 -14.59
C TYR A 118 -1.84 11.04 -13.18
N ARG A 119 -2.27 12.18 -12.61
CA ARG A 119 -1.88 12.56 -11.25
C ARG A 119 -2.32 11.54 -10.20
N MET A 120 -3.51 10.98 -10.36
CA MET A 120 -4.04 9.96 -9.46
C MET A 120 -3.35 8.62 -9.67
N MET A 121 -2.97 8.29 -10.91
CA MET A 121 -2.18 7.09 -11.19
C MET A 121 -0.85 7.09 -10.41
N ASN A 122 -0.15 8.23 -10.38
CA ASN A 122 1.10 8.36 -9.62
C ASN A 122 0.89 8.15 -8.11
N ILE A 123 -0.22 8.69 -7.56
CA ILE A 123 -0.55 8.50 -6.14
C ILE A 123 -0.86 7.02 -5.85
N ILE A 124 -1.62 6.38 -6.71
CA ILE A 124 -1.96 4.94 -6.58
C ILE A 124 -0.69 4.09 -6.68
N ASN A 125 0.19 4.36 -7.65
CA ASN A 125 1.45 3.65 -7.78
C ASN A 125 2.35 3.83 -6.55
N PHE A 126 2.44 5.04 -6.01
CA PHE A 126 3.18 5.30 -4.77
C PHE A 126 2.58 4.56 -3.58
N SER A 127 1.25 4.58 -3.45
CA SER A 127 0.54 3.84 -2.41
C SER A 127 0.75 2.33 -2.52
N TYR A 128 0.82 1.79 -3.76
CA TYR A 128 1.13 0.37 -4.00
C TYR A 128 2.44 -0.03 -3.32
N TYR A 129 3.52 0.73 -3.49
CA TYR A 129 4.81 0.40 -2.86
C TYR A 129 4.73 0.45 -1.34
N ILE A 130 4.04 1.45 -0.77
CA ILE A 130 3.86 1.55 0.69
C ILE A 130 3.10 0.36 1.23
N PHE A 131 1.96 0.00 0.62
CA PHE A 131 1.16 -1.13 1.07
C PHE A 131 1.89 -2.46 0.89
N MET A 132 2.65 -2.64 -0.19
CA MET A 132 3.46 -3.85 -0.40
C MET A 132 4.54 -3.99 0.67
N ILE A 133 5.30 -2.93 0.98
CA ILE A 133 6.31 -2.94 2.04
C ILE A 133 5.66 -3.25 3.39
N PHE A 134 4.53 -2.61 3.71
CA PHE A 134 3.80 -2.84 4.95
C PHE A 134 3.35 -4.31 5.08
N ASN A 135 2.74 -4.86 4.04
CA ASN A 135 2.30 -6.26 4.01
C ASN A 135 3.49 -7.23 4.14
N LEU A 136 4.62 -6.95 3.45
CA LEU A 136 5.82 -7.76 3.58
C LEU A 136 6.36 -7.76 5.01
N VAL A 137 6.47 -6.60 5.66
CA VAL A 137 6.89 -6.50 7.07
C VAL A 137 5.96 -7.30 7.97
N TYR A 138 4.65 -7.18 7.76
CA TYR A 138 3.67 -7.88 8.55
C TYR A 138 3.73 -9.39 8.38
N MET A 139 3.84 -9.87 7.13
CA MET A 139 3.97 -11.30 6.81
C MET A 139 5.27 -11.90 7.36
N LEU A 140 6.40 -11.20 7.18
CA LEU A 140 7.70 -11.62 7.70
C LEU A 140 7.70 -11.66 9.23
N GLY A 141 7.05 -10.68 9.89
CA GLY A 141 6.89 -10.67 11.34
C GLY A 141 6.02 -11.82 11.85
N TYR A 142 4.95 -12.17 11.13
CA TYR A 142 4.12 -13.32 11.45
C TYR A 142 4.89 -14.64 11.32
N ILE A 143 5.58 -14.84 10.19
CA ILE A 143 6.38 -16.04 9.91
C ILE A 143 7.49 -16.19 10.96
N GLY A 144 8.23 -15.11 11.24
CA GLY A 144 9.31 -15.13 12.24
C GLY A 144 8.83 -15.47 13.65
N LYS A 145 7.64 -14.97 14.07
CA LYS A 145 7.08 -15.31 15.39
C LYS A 145 6.47 -16.71 15.45
N LYS A 146 5.91 -17.21 14.35
CA LYS A 146 5.25 -18.52 14.32
C LYS A 146 6.23 -19.69 14.19
N TYR A 147 7.24 -19.52 13.35
CA TYR A 147 8.14 -20.63 12.99
C TYR A 147 9.55 -20.51 13.60
N GLY A 148 9.83 -19.43 14.35
CA GLY A 148 11.11 -19.23 15.03
C GLY A 148 12.29 -18.99 14.09
N ASP A 149 13.49 -18.96 14.67
CA ASP A 149 14.76 -18.68 13.96
C ASP A 149 15.30 -19.87 13.14
N SER A 150 14.59 -20.98 13.07
CA SER A 150 15.10 -22.24 12.45
C SER A 150 15.00 -22.32 10.93
N LEU A 151 14.36 -21.34 10.30
CA LEU A 151 14.01 -21.40 8.88
C LEU A 151 15.02 -20.74 7.95
N VAL A 152 14.94 -21.13 6.70
CA VAL A 152 15.66 -20.63 5.53
C VAL A 152 15.80 -19.10 5.52
N LEU A 153 14.80 -18.39 6.07
CA LEU A 153 14.79 -16.92 6.24
C LEU A 153 15.93 -16.43 7.15
N CYS A 154 16.26 -17.17 8.20
CA CYS A 154 17.36 -16.78 9.10
C CYS A 154 18.73 -17.04 8.42
N LYS A 155 18.85 -18.13 7.65
CA LYS A 155 20.02 -18.39 6.81
C LYS A 155 20.18 -17.34 5.71
N PHE A 156 19.06 -16.96 5.08
CA PHE A 156 19.03 -15.92 4.05
C PHE A 156 19.37 -14.55 4.63
N ALA A 157 18.81 -14.18 5.78
CA ALA A 157 19.16 -12.95 6.49
C ALA A 157 20.63 -12.91 6.93
N ARG A 158 21.20 -14.05 7.34
CA ARG A 158 22.62 -14.19 7.73
C ARG A 158 23.55 -14.12 6.51
N PHE A 159 23.14 -14.65 5.36
CA PHE A 159 23.89 -14.52 4.11
C PHE A 159 24.04 -13.03 3.69
N PHE A 160 23.03 -12.22 3.94
CA PHE A 160 23.06 -10.76 3.71
C PHE A 160 23.67 -9.96 4.87
N GLU A 161 24.17 -10.61 5.92
CA GLU A 161 24.91 -9.99 7.01
C GLU A 161 26.35 -9.57 6.60
N MET A 162 26.74 -9.94 5.37
CA MET A 162 28.00 -9.53 4.78
C MET A 162 28.04 -8.01 4.62
N LYS A 163 28.93 -7.39 5.43
CA LYS A 163 29.34 -5.97 5.42
C LYS A 163 28.26 -4.98 5.01
N HIS A 164 27.68 -4.38 6.02
CA HIS A 164 26.59 -3.38 5.96
C HIS A 164 26.74 -2.33 4.83
N GLU A 165 27.94 -1.89 4.52
CA GLU A 165 28.23 -0.90 3.47
C GLU A 165 27.95 -1.41 2.06
N ARG A 166 28.31 -2.65 1.73
CA ARG A 166 28.04 -3.23 0.40
C ARG A 166 26.56 -3.48 0.18
N PHE A 167 25.85 -3.84 1.24
CA PHE A 167 24.41 -4.06 1.16
C PHE A 167 23.66 -2.75 0.91
N VAL A 168 24.02 -1.67 1.62
CA VAL A 168 23.44 -0.34 1.42
C VAL A 168 23.73 0.16 0.01
N PHE A 169 24.95 -0.05 -0.50
CA PHE A 169 25.31 0.34 -1.86
C PHE A 169 24.49 -0.41 -2.93
N ILE A 170 24.37 -1.74 -2.83
CA ILE A 170 23.56 -2.54 -3.76
C ILE A 170 22.09 -2.11 -3.70
N MET A 171 21.55 -1.85 -2.49
CA MET A 171 20.19 -1.37 -2.31
C MET A 171 19.97 0.00 -2.95
N SER A 172 20.91 0.92 -2.79
CA SER A 172 20.84 2.25 -3.41
C SER A 172 20.86 2.15 -4.94
N CYS A 173 21.74 1.32 -5.49
CA CYS A 173 21.81 1.08 -6.94
C CYS A 173 20.52 0.44 -7.49
N THR A 174 19.94 -0.54 -6.79
CA THR A 174 18.69 -1.18 -7.22
C THR A 174 17.49 -0.23 -7.12
N ILE A 175 17.43 0.61 -6.11
CA ILE A 175 16.38 1.64 -5.99
C ILE A 175 16.50 2.68 -7.12
N ILE A 176 17.70 3.16 -7.40
CA ILE A 176 17.95 4.12 -8.50
C ILE A 176 17.58 3.49 -9.84
N PHE A 177 17.99 2.24 -10.06
CA PHE A 177 17.67 1.51 -11.29
C PHE A 177 16.16 1.28 -11.44
N ALA A 178 15.45 0.89 -10.37
CA ALA A 178 14.00 0.70 -10.40
C ALA A 178 13.26 2.00 -10.69
N ILE A 179 13.67 3.12 -10.07
CA ILE A 179 13.10 4.46 -10.33
C ILE A 179 13.36 4.87 -11.79
N SER A 180 14.55 4.63 -12.32
CA SER A 180 14.89 4.93 -13.69
C SER A 180 14.06 4.11 -14.69
N CYS A 181 13.81 2.83 -14.41
CA CYS A 181 12.98 1.98 -15.27
C CYS A 181 11.49 2.38 -15.24
N VAL A 182 10.99 2.85 -14.10
CA VAL A 182 9.58 3.29 -13.96
C VAL A 182 9.37 4.69 -14.55
N GLY A 183 10.41 5.53 -14.58
CA GLY A 183 10.34 6.88 -15.17
C GLY A 183 10.47 6.90 -16.71
N LEU A 184 10.75 5.76 -17.35
CA LEU A 184 10.89 5.63 -18.81
C LEU A 184 9.64 5.04 -19.49
N CYS A 185 8.59 4.69 -18.72
CA CYS A 185 7.25 4.31 -19.18
C CYS A 185 6.24 5.42 -18.88
#